data_35737b90e31be3dcd0a37e843b831484
#
_entry.id   35737b90e31be3dcd0a37e843b831484
#
_cell.length_a   1.000
_cell.length_b   1.000
_cell.length_c   1.000
_cell.angle_alpha   90.00
_cell.angle_beta   90.00
_cell.angle_gamma   90.00
#
_symmetry.space_group_name_H-M   'P 1'
#
loop_
_entity.id
_entity.type
_entity.pdbx_description
1 polymer ?
#
loop_
_entity_poly.entity_id
_entity_poly.type
_entity_poly.pdbx_seq_one_letter_code
_entity_poly.pdbx_strand_id
1 'polypeptide(L)'
;MKKQKSASFWVAIALILCLISSLGASMVQTGGGAIKYHDITMVTDSGHELDALLLVPKNATRETPAPAIVTSHGWYNNREMQDLNYVEYARRGYVVISISMYGHGDSEIIPDGTWFNAENNANGLYDAVKYIARLPYVDASRIGVTGHSNGALASRVAVMQDEEGLIAAALLVSNDAVYKKDDQWVNIFGSRDAGIVACQYDEFFHRVKQEDGTKSAPRDYIDQNTAQSFLHFGVDPTGLDKRSADTYYTEQIDGKESIRVIFNPAITHPWAHFSKNVVADSVTFFDKALDAPIKLDANNQTWQWKAFFNTVGIAGFFMFVIYAAIALLDARYFAELKPAADAQPLPAPKGKGKGWYWGGLAFGAIMGVILYPTIYAWCSKNRPAFWNQEATWYIGMWTFLCGVFTILFMVVAYNCYSKKNGLDPVSYTHL
;
A
#
# COMPACT_ATOMS: atom_id res chain seq x y z
N MET A 1 35.01 22.31 27.80
CA MET A 1 34.68 21.22 26.88
C MET A 1 33.41 20.55 27.40
N LYS A 2 32.30 20.56 26.64
CA LYS A 2 31.10 19.77 26.98
C LYS A 2 31.46 18.29 26.87
N LYS A 3 31.29 17.48 27.94
CA LYS A 3 31.48 16.03 27.91
C LYS A 3 30.56 15.46 26.80
N GLN A 4 31.14 14.83 25.78
CA GLN A 4 30.38 14.13 24.77
C GLN A 4 29.62 12.97 25.45
N LYS A 5 28.30 12.89 25.23
CA LYS A 5 27.47 11.84 25.82
C LYS A 5 27.85 10.47 25.23
N SER A 6 27.82 9.42 26.06
CA SER A 6 28.18 8.05 25.60
C SER A 6 27.25 7.52 24.55
N ALA A 7 27.71 6.57 23.72
CA ALA A 7 26.88 5.87 22.75
C ALA A 7 25.67 5.19 23.43
N SER A 8 25.87 4.59 24.60
CA SER A 8 24.80 3.96 25.40
C SER A 8 23.69 4.94 25.79
N PHE A 9 24.00 6.22 26.03
CA PHE A 9 23.00 7.25 26.30
C PHE A 9 22.10 7.45 25.08
N TRP A 10 22.67 7.50 23.87
CA TRP A 10 21.90 7.66 22.64
C TRP A 10 21.11 6.41 22.25
N VAL A 11 21.63 5.21 22.57
CA VAL A 11 20.87 3.95 22.47
C VAL A 11 19.62 4.00 23.35
N ALA A 12 19.75 4.47 24.60
CA ALA A 12 18.59 4.60 25.49
C ALA A 12 17.55 5.59 24.94
N ILE A 13 17.97 6.75 24.41
CA ILE A 13 17.07 7.71 23.77
C ILE A 13 16.37 7.09 22.55
N ALA A 14 17.10 6.37 21.71
CA ALA A 14 16.54 5.68 20.54
C ALA A 14 15.46 4.66 20.92
N LEU A 15 15.72 3.85 21.96
CA LEU A 15 14.72 2.89 22.48
C LEU A 15 13.49 3.57 23.05
N ILE A 16 13.66 4.71 23.75
CA ILE A 16 12.53 5.50 24.26
C ILE A 16 11.70 6.04 23.08
N LEU A 17 12.33 6.54 22.02
CA LEU A 17 11.61 7.00 20.81
C LEU A 17 10.82 5.85 20.15
N CYS A 18 11.42 4.67 20.03
CA CYS A 18 10.73 3.49 19.52
C CYS A 18 9.53 3.08 20.41
N LEU A 19 9.70 3.14 21.73
CA LEU A 19 8.62 2.83 22.67
C LEU A 19 7.47 3.84 22.58
N ILE A 20 7.77 5.12 22.55
CA ILE A 20 6.78 6.21 22.38
C ILE A 20 6.03 6.01 21.05
N SER A 21 6.76 5.70 19.98
CA SER A 21 6.20 5.40 18.67
C SER A 21 5.19 4.24 18.73
N SER A 22 5.62 3.11 19.28
CA SER A 22 4.77 1.90 19.35
C SER A 22 3.51 2.13 20.17
N LEU A 23 3.63 2.78 21.34
CA LEU A 23 2.49 3.10 22.19
C LEU A 23 1.55 4.11 21.53
N GLY A 24 2.09 5.19 20.96
CA GLY A 24 1.30 6.23 20.30
C GLY A 24 0.57 5.71 19.06
N ALA A 25 1.24 4.97 18.19
CA ALA A 25 0.64 4.36 17.01
C ALA A 25 -0.45 3.35 17.39
N SER A 26 -0.20 2.50 18.41
CA SER A 26 -1.19 1.56 18.94
C SER A 26 -2.42 2.25 19.51
N MET A 27 -2.24 3.35 20.25
CA MET A 27 -3.36 4.14 20.77
C MET A 27 -4.25 4.70 19.64
N VAL A 28 -3.66 5.19 18.58
CA VAL A 28 -4.43 5.69 17.42
C VAL A 28 -5.15 4.54 16.73
N GLN A 29 -4.45 3.45 16.44
CA GLN A 29 -5.02 2.29 15.73
C GLN A 29 -6.17 1.63 16.50
N THR A 30 -6.08 1.58 17.81
CA THR A 30 -7.10 1.00 18.66
C THR A 30 -8.15 2.00 19.15
N GLY A 31 -8.11 3.26 18.71
CA GLY A 31 -8.99 4.32 19.17
C GLY A 31 -9.00 4.45 20.70
N GLY A 32 -7.80 4.38 21.33
CA GLY A 32 -7.66 4.37 22.78
C GLY A 32 -8.26 3.13 23.48
N GLY A 33 -8.31 2.00 22.77
CA GLY A 33 -8.87 0.73 23.25
C GLY A 33 -10.37 0.56 22.97
N ALA A 34 -10.96 1.45 22.17
CA ALA A 34 -12.34 1.30 21.70
C ALA A 34 -12.49 0.28 20.56
N ILE A 35 -11.40 -0.04 19.88
CA ILE A 35 -11.32 -0.94 18.72
C ILE A 35 -10.41 -2.12 19.09
N LYS A 36 -10.91 -3.34 18.97
CA LYS A 36 -10.10 -4.56 19.02
C LYS A 36 -9.45 -4.79 17.66
N TYR A 37 -8.17 -5.06 17.69
CA TYR A 37 -7.37 -5.32 16.53
C TYR A 37 -6.92 -6.79 16.55
N HIS A 38 -7.15 -7.50 15.46
CA HIS A 38 -6.80 -8.91 15.32
C HIS A 38 -6.00 -9.10 14.04
N ASP A 39 -4.87 -9.75 14.18
CA ASP A 39 -4.10 -10.31 13.10
C ASP A 39 -4.64 -11.72 12.85
N ILE A 40 -5.14 -11.99 11.65
CA ILE A 40 -5.82 -13.24 11.34
C ILE A 40 -5.34 -13.82 10.00
N THR A 41 -5.27 -15.14 9.95
CA THR A 41 -5.21 -15.89 8.70
C THR A 41 -6.53 -16.65 8.56
N MET A 42 -7.30 -16.36 7.52
CA MET A 42 -8.54 -17.04 7.25
C MET A 42 -8.35 -18.11 6.19
N VAL A 43 -8.98 -19.26 6.39
CA VAL A 43 -9.12 -20.28 5.33
C VAL A 43 -10.40 -19.98 4.56
N THR A 44 -10.26 -19.77 3.26
CA THR A 44 -11.36 -19.43 2.38
C THR A 44 -12.18 -20.66 1.97
N ASP A 45 -13.34 -20.47 1.35
CA ASP A 45 -14.17 -21.57 0.89
C ASP A 45 -13.48 -22.46 -0.17
N SER A 46 -12.50 -21.90 -0.89
CA SER A 46 -11.64 -22.62 -1.83
C SER A 46 -10.47 -23.36 -1.15
N GLY A 47 -10.31 -23.24 0.16
CA GLY A 47 -9.26 -23.88 0.94
C GLY A 47 -7.93 -23.13 0.97
N HIS A 48 -7.87 -21.89 0.45
CA HIS A 48 -6.68 -21.07 0.46
C HIS A 48 -6.55 -20.21 1.71
N GLU A 49 -5.31 -19.95 2.14
CA GLU A 49 -5.02 -19.08 3.27
C GLU A 49 -4.93 -17.61 2.83
N LEU A 50 -5.72 -16.76 3.47
CA LEU A 50 -5.75 -15.32 3.23
C LEU A 50 -5.44 -14.55 4.52
N ASP A 51 -4.40 -13.75 4.47
CA ASP A 51 -3.90 -12.93 5.56
C ASP A 51 -4.66 -11.60 5.65
N ALA A 52 -5.10 -11.21 6.86
CA ALA A 52 -5.86 -9.99 7.04
C ALA A 52 -5.70 -9.37 8.43
N LEU A 53 -6.03 -8.08 8.51
CA LEU A 53 -6.29 -7.36 9.74
C LEU A 53 -7.79 -7.19 9.93
N LEU A 54 -8.30 -7.62 11.09
CA LEU A 54 -9.69 -7.45 11.47
C LEU A 54 -9.79 -6.45 12.63
N LEU A 55 -10.52 -5.35 12.41
CA LEU A 55 -10.78 -4.32 13.41
C LEU A 55 -12.26 -4.41 13.83
N VAL A 56 -12.48 -4.65 15.11
CA VAL A 56 -13.82 -4.81 15.69
C VAL A 56 -14.07 -3.72 16.72
N PRO A 57 -14.85 -2.68 16.41
CA PRO A 57 -15.20 -1.64 17.38
C PRO A 57 -16.18 -2.16 18.44
N LYS A 58 -16.17 -1.54 19.63
CA LYS A 58 -16.99 -1.97 20.78
C LYS A 58 -18.50 -1.95 20.54
N ASN A 59 -18.98 -1.14 19.60
CA ASN A 59 -20.40 -1.08 19.24
C ASN A 59 -20.87 -2.30 18.44
N ALA A 60 -19.95 -3.05 17.82
CA ALA A 60 -20.27 -4.24 17.04
C ALA A 60 -20.41 -5.45 17.97
N THR A 61 -21.64 -5.86 18.26
CA THR A 61 -21.96 -7.02 19.11
C THR A 61 -22.97 -7.93 18.41
N ARG A 62 -23.25 -9.09 18.99
CA ARG A 62 -24.30 -9.99 18.45
C ARG A 62 -25.70 -9.36 18.53
N GLU A 63 -25.92 -8.54 19.55
CA GLU A 63 -27.17 -7.86 19.78
C GLU A 63 -27.34 -6.62 18.90
N THR A 64 -26.24 -6.02 18.55
CA THR A 64 -26.16 -4.82 17.67
C THR A 64 -25.11 -5.03 16.58
N PRO A 65 -25.40 -5.85 15.55
CA PRO A 65 -24.47 -6.05 14.45
C PRO A 65 -24.20 -4.73 13.73
N ALA A 66 -22.94 -4.49 13.42
CA ALA A 66 -22.50 -3.27 12.73
C ALA A 66 -22.28 -3.51 11.23
N PRO A 67 -22.45 -2.48 10.39
CA PRO A 67 -22.02 -2.56 8.99
C PRO A 67 -20.53 -2.83 8.90
N ALA A 68 -20.09 -3.39 7.77
CA ALA A 68 -18.70 -3.76 7.58
C ALA A 68 -18.08 -3.16 6.31
N ILE A 69 -16.76 -2.99 6.32
CA ILE A 69 -15.99 -2.55 5.15
C ILE A 69 -14.84 -3.53 4.93
N VAL A 70 -14.77 -4.08 3.72
CA VAL A 70 -13.65 -4.88 3.24
C VAL A 70 -12.77 -3.99 2.37
N THR A 71 -11.46 -3.92 2.69
CA THR A 71 -10.53 -3.09 1.94
C THR A 71 -9.28 -3.87 1.52
N SER A 72 -8.69 -3.50 0.39
CA SER A 72 -7.45 -4.08 -0.05
C SER A 72 -6.50 -3.04 -0.68
N HIS A 73 -5.25 -3.42 -0.77
CA HIS A 73 -4.12 -2.56 -1.15
C HIS A 73 -3.89 -2.50 -2.66
N GLY A 74 -2.98 -1.61 -3.09
CA GLY A 74 -2.48 -1.52 -4.45
C GLY A 74 -1.35 -2.50 -4.75
N TRP A 75 -0.78 -2.40 -5.93
CA TRP A 75 0.30 -3.26 -6.39
C TRP A 75 1.54 -3.18 -5.49
N TYR A 76 2.16 -4.31 -5.18
CA TYR A 76 3.34 -4.46 -4.32
C TYR A 76 3.19 -3.97 -2.87
N ASN A 77 1.98 -3.76 -2.42
CA ASN A 77 1.67 -3.40 -1.04
C ASN A 77 1.16 -4.61 -0.24
N ASN A 78 0.67 -4.35 0.94
CA ASN A 78 0.03 -5.31 1.83
C ASN A 78 -1.13 -4.64 2.58
N ARG A 79 -1.78 -5.38 3.48
CA ARG A 79 -2.94 -4.95 4.27
C ARG A 79 -2.70 -3.66 5.08
N GLU A 80 -1.47 -3.41 5.53
CA GLU A 80 -1.13 -2.22 6.33
C GLU A 80 -1.17 -0.92 5.50
N MET A 81 -1.09 -1.01 4.17
CA MET A 81 -1.13 0.18 3.31
C MET A 81 -2.48 0.89 3.31
N GLN A 82 -3.53 0.22 3.83
CA GLN A 82 -4.86 0.82 4.00
C GLN A 82 -5.07 1.45 5.39
N ASP A 83 -4.00 1.68 6.16
CA ASP A 83 -4.08 2.04 7.58
C ASP A 83 -4.81 3.36 7.86
N LEU A 84 -4.67 4.36 7.00
CA LEU A 84 -5.40 5.62 7.13
C LEU A 84 -6.91 5.43 6.93
N ASN A 85 -7.32 4.53 6.05
CA ASN A 85 -8.73 4.24 5.77
C ASN A 85 -9.33 3.34 6.86
N TYR A 86 -8.71 2.20 7.18
CA TYR A 86 -9.30 1.25 8.11
C TYR A 86 -9.40 1.81 9.53
N VAL A 87 -8.45 2.67 9.97
CA VAL A 87 -8.55 3.36 11.25
C VAL A 87 -9.78 4.26 11.29
N GLU A 88 -10.00 5.04 10.24
CA GLU A 88 -11.11 5.99 10.20
C GLU A 88 -12.48 5.32 10.04
N TYR A 89 -12.55 4.20 9.32
CA TYR A 89 -13.78 3.39 9.26
C TYR A 89 -14.10 2.77 10.62
N ALA A 90 -13.11 2.14 11.27
CA ALA A 90 -13.31 1.51 12.57
C ALA A 90 -13.69 2.53 13.66
N ARG A 91 -13.16 3.76 13.63
CA ARG A 91 -13.58 4.86 14.52
C ARG A 91 -15.04 5.27 14.33
N ARG A 92 -15.58 5.09 13.13
CA ARG A 92 -16.99 5.36 12.80
C ARG A 92 -17.90 4.16 13.07
N GLY A 93 -17.35 3.12 13.70
CA GLY A 93 -18.12 1.98 14.20
C GLY A 93 -18.31 0.86 13.19
N TYR A 94 -17.67 0.88 12.05
CA TYR A 94 -17.66 -0.23 11.10
C TYR A 94 -16.76 -1.36 11.59
N VAL A 95 -17.16 -2.60 11.38
CA VAL A 95 -16.23 -3.73 11.40
C VAL A 95 -15.40 -3.67 10.12
N VAL A 96 -14.07 -3.69 10.23
CA VAL A 96 -13.22 -3.53 9.07
C VAL A 96 -12.30 -4.71 8.91
N ILE A 97 -12.19 -5.24 7.69
CA ILE A 97 -11.18 -6.22 7.33
C ILE A 97 -10.32 -5.67 6.20
N SER A 98 -9.01 -5.63 6.44
CA SER A 98 -8.01 -5.23 5.45
C SER A 98 -7.18 -6.43 5.08
N ILE A 99 -7.24 -6.88 3.84
CA ILE A 99 -6.56 -8.09 3.37
C ILE A 99 -5.20 -7.79 2.75
N SER A 100 -4.27 -8.73 2.87
CA SER A 100 -3.20 -8.90 1.90
C SER A 100 -3.73 -9.76 0.75
N MET A 101 -3.75 -9.22 -0.48
CA MET A 101 -4.21 -10.00 -1.63
C MET A 101 -3.35 -11.27 -1.80
N TYR A 102 -3.86 -12.29 -2.44
CA TYR A 102 -3.08 -13.50 -2.75
C TYR A 102 -1.72 -13.16 -3.37
N GLY A 103 -0.66 -13.82 -2.91
CA GLY A 103 0.72 -13.53 -3.30
C GLY A 103 1.34 -12.26 -2.70
N HIS A 104 0.68 -11.68 -1.69
CA HIS A 104 1.17 -10.53 -0.92
C HIS A 104 1.08 -10.81 0.57
N GLY A 105 1.85 -10.07 1.37
CA GLY A 105 1.91 -10.29 2.81
C GLY A 105 2.17 -11.76 3.12
N ASP A 106 1.41 -12.31 4.04
CA ASP A 106 1.48 -13.72 4.43
C ASP A 106 0.37 -14.57 3.77
N SER A 107 -0.38 -14.00 2.81
CA SER A 107 -1.37 -14.74 2.04
C SER A 107 -0.74 -15.75 1.09
N GLU A 108 -1.45 -16.85 0.87
CA GLU A 108 -1.03 -17.93 -0.02
C GLU A 108 -0.80 -17.44 -1.45
N ILE A 109 0.09 -18.13 -2.16
CA ILE A 109 0.30 -17.93 -3.59
C ILE A 109 -0.63 -18.88 -4.34
N ILE A 110 -1.58 -18.36 -5.08
CA ILE A 110 -2.40 -19.18 -5.97
C ILE A 110 -1.62 -19.41 -7.27
N PRO A 111 -1.35 -20.67 -7.66
CA PRO A 111 -0.46 -21.00 -8.79
C PRO A 111 -0.84 -20.37 -10.12
N ASP A 112 -2.13 -20.25 -10.40
CA ASP A 112 -2.67 -19.65 -11.65
C ASP A 112 -3.07 -18.19 -11.48
N GLY A 113 -2.74 -17.62 -10.34
CA GLY A 113 -3.06 -16.24 -9.98
C GLY A 113 -2.31 -15.22 -10.81
N THR A 114 -2.80 -14.94 -12.00
CA THR A 114 -2.65 -13.59 -12.50
C THR A 114 -3.41 -12.70 -11.52
N TRP A 115 -2.83 -11.60 -11.13
CA TRP A 115 -3.30 -10.60 -10.17
C TRP A 115 -4.79 -10.24 -10.24
N PHE A 116 -5.48 -10.63 -11.30
CA PHE A 116 -6.82 -10.21 -11.65
C PHE A 116 -7.67 -11.31 -12.30
N ASN A 117 -7.37 -12.56 -12.00
CA ASN A 117 -8.22 -13.64 -12.46
C ASN A 117 -9.52 -13.65 -11.64
N ALA A 118 -10.66 -13.61 -12.31
CA ALA A 118 -11.97 -13.77 -11.69
C ALA A 118 -12.10 -15.09 -10.90
N GLU A 119 -11.35 -16.13 -11.28
CA GLU A 119 -11.33 -17.43 -10.62
C GLU A 119 -10.77 -17.42 -9.20
N ASN A 120 -10.03 -16.37 -8.81
CA ASN A 120 -9.46 -16.25 -7.46
C ASN A 120 -10.25 -15.29 -6.55
N ASN A 121 -11.55 -15.20 -6.72
CA ASN A 121 -12.45 -14.39 -5.88
C ASN A 121 -11.97 -12.94 -5.70
N ALA A 122 -11.71 -12.28 -6.82
CA ALA A 122 -11.22 -10.90 -6.83
C ALA A 122 -9.93 -10.74 -6.02
N ASN A 123 -9.00 -11.66 -6.21
CA ASN A 123 -7.70 -11.71 -5.53
C ASN A 123 -7.81 -11.80 -3.99
N GLY A 124 -8.82 -12.52 -3.51
CA GLY A 124 -9.13 -12.74 -2.11
C GLY A 124 -10.12 -11.74 -1.51
N LEU A 125 -10.46 -10.63 -2.20
CA LEU A 125 -11.36 -9.63 -1.63
C LEU A 125 -12.78 -10.17 -1.47
N TYR A 126 -13.29 -10.94 -2.42
CA TYR A 126 -14.63 -11.53 -2.31
C TYR A 126 -14.66 -12.67 -1.28
N ASP A 127 -13.56 -13.41 -1.10
CA ASP A 127 -13.42 -14.37 0.00
C ASP A 127 -13.54 -13.67 1.37
N ALA A 128 -12.92 -12.51 1.51
CA ALA A 128 -13.05 -11.71 2.73
C ALA A 128 -14.47 -11.17 2.94
N VAL A 129 -15.19 -10.81 1.86
CA VAL A 129 -16.62 -10.44 1.95
C VAL A 129 -17.45 -11.60 2.49
N LYS A 130 -17.28 -12.80 1.95
CA LYS A 130 -17.98 -14.00 2.45
C LYS A 130 -17.62 -14.34 3.89
N TYR A 131 -16.35 -14.20 4.24
CA TYR A 131 -15.89 -14.43 5.60
C TYR A 131 -16.53 -13.45 6.60
N ILE A 132 -16.45 -12.14 6.32
CA ILE A 132 -16.94 -11.11 7.25
C ILE A 132 -18.48 -11.16 7.38
N ALA A 133 -19.20 -11.54 6.32
CA ALA A 133 -20.65 -11.69 6.33
C ALA A 133 -21.16 -12.77 7.31
N ARG A 134 -20.31 -13.76 7.65
CA ARG A 134 -20.62 -14.85 8.59
C ARG A 134 -20.35 -14.49 10.06
N LEU A 135 -19.72 -13.34 10.32
CA LEU A 135 -19.39 -12.92 11.68
C LEU A 135 -20.66 -12.45 12.42
N PRO A 136 -20.94 -12.96 13.64
CA PRO A 136 -22.22 -12.74 14.31
C PRO A 136 -22.46 -11.30 14.78
N TYR A 137 -21.45 -10.45 14.71
CA TYR A 137 -21.50 -9.02 15.05
C TYR A 137 -21.44 -8.12 13.81
N VAL A 138 -21.59 -8.70 12.61
CA VAL A 138 -21.66 -7.98 11.34
C VAL A 138 -23.07 -8.02 10.78
N ASP A 139 -23.56 -6.89 10.32
CA ASP A 139 -24.77 -6.77 9.53
C ASP A 139 -24.45 -7.10 8.06
N ALA A 140 -24.72 -8.34 7.67
CA ALA A 140 -24.41 -8.84 6.34
C ALA A 140 -25.17 -8.13 5.20
N SER A 141 -26.21 -7.35 5.51
CA SER A 141 -26.93 -6.54 4.52
C SER A 141 -26.24 -5.20 4.22
N ARG A 142 -25.22 -4.82 5.00
CA ARG A 142 -24.53 -3.55 4.92
C ARG A 142 -23.01 -3.73 4.85
N ILE A 143 -22.53 -4.42 3.80
CA ILE A 143 -21.10 -4.61 3.56
C ILE A 143 -20.66 -3.72 2.40
N GLY A 144 -19.63 -2.92 2.63
CA GLY A 144 -18.95 -2.11 1.62
C GLY A 144 -17.62 -2.71 1.23
N VAL A 145 -17.23 -2.49 -0.03
CA VAL A 145 -15.90 -2.85 -0.54
C VAL A 145 -15.16 -1.64 -1.05
N THR A 146 -13.86 -1.60 -0.83
CA THR A 146 -13.00 -0.53 -1.33
C THR A 146 -11.56 -0.98 -1.46
N GLY A 147 -10.75 -0.17 -2.07
CA GLY A 147 -9.30 -0.36 -2.16
C GLY A 147 -8.69 0.66 -3.11
N HIS A 148 -7.38 0.74 -3.10
CA HIS A 148 -6.64 1.65 -3.96
C HIS A 148 -6.01 0.89 -5.12
N SER A 149 -6.07 1.46 -6.33
CA SER A 149 -5.39 0.90 -7.52
C SER A 149 -5.85 -0.54 -7.80
N ASN A 150 -4.99 -1.52 -7.65
CA ASN A 150 -5.35 -2.93 -7.78
C ASN A 150 -6.37 -3.40 -6.73
N GLY A 151 -6.39 -2.79 -5.54
CA GLY A 151 -7.45 -3.05 -4.56
C GLY A 151 -8.82 -2.54 -5.02
N ALA A 152 -8.86 -1.43 -5.74
CA ALA A 152 -10.10 -0.95 -6.38
C ALA A 152 -10.53 -1.87 -7.53
N LEU A 153 -9.57 -2.39 -8.30
CA LEU A 153 -9.85 -3.41 -9.32
C LEU A 153 -10.43 -4.68 -8.66
N ALA A 154 -9.82 -5.15 -7.56
CA ALA A 154 -10.35 -6.29 -6.80
C ALA A 154 -11.79 -6.01 -6.30
N SER A 155 -12.05 -4.80 -5.79
CA SER A 155 -13.39 -4.37 -5.37
C SER A 155 -14.41 -4.41 -6.52
N ARG A 156 -14.02 -3.93 -7.70
CA ARG A 156 -14.84 -3.97 -8.91
C ARG A 156 -15.13 -5.42 -9.35
N VAL A 157 -14.12 -6.29 -9.35
CA VAL A 157 -14.28 -7.70 -9.71
C VAL A 157 -15.17 -8.42 -8.68
N ALA A 158 -14.99 -8.15 -7.39
CA ALA A 158 -15.85 -8.68 -6.33
C ALA A 158 -17.33 -8.32 -6.54
N VAL A 159 -17.63 -7.07 -6.91
CA VAL A 159 -19.00 -6.64 -7.25
C VAL A 159 -19.56 -7.43 -8.43
N MET A 160 -18.73 -7.71 -9.44
CA MET A 160 -19.16 -8.46 -10.64
C MET A 160 -19.36 -9.96 -10.35
N GLN A 161 -18.73 -10.51 -9.32
CA GLN A 161 -18.83 -11.90 -8.88
C GLN A 161 -19.86 -12.12 -7.77
N ASP A 162 -20.39 -11.05 -7.18
CA ASP A 162 -21.30 -11.10 -6.04
C ASP A 162 -22.72 -11.53 -6.43
N GLU A 163 -22.86 -12.82 -6.73
CA GLU A 163 -24.16 -13.45 -7.02
C GLU A 163 -25.05 -13.57 -5.78
N GLU A 164 -24.43 -13.65 -4.59
CA GLU A 164 -25.13 -13.72 -3.31
C GLU A 164 -25.73 -12.37 -2.86
N GLY A 165 -25.29 -11.25 -3.48
CA GLY A 165 -25.79 -9.91 -3.15
C GLY A 165 -25.31 -9.41 -1.77
N LEU A 166 -24.14 -9.85 -1.33
CA LEU A 166 -23.55 -9.46 -0.03
C LEU A 166 -23.02 -8.03 -0.03
N ILE A 167 -22.58 -7.53 -1.18
CA ILE A 167 -21.98 -6.19 -1.30
C ILE A 167 -23.10 -5.16 -1.50
N ALA A 168 -23.25 -4.24 -0.54
CA ALA A 168 -24.22 -3.15 -0.63
C ALA A 168 -23.64 -1.89 -1.28
N ALA A 169 -22.32 -1.65 -1.13
CA ALA A 169 -21.67 -0.44 -1.62
C ALA A 169 -20.23 -0.71 -2.08
N ALA A 170 -19.76 0.05 -3.09
CA ALA A 170 -18.39 -0.04 -3.58
C ALA A 170 -17.79 1.33 -3.84
N LEU A 171 -16.57 1.58 -3.33
CA LEU A 171 -15.79 2.79 -3.61
C LEU A 171 -14.46 2.42 -4.28
N LEU A 172 -14.28 2.82 -5.53
CA LEU A 172 -13.07 2.56 -6.29
C LEU A 172 -12.10 3.74 -6.16
N VAL A 173 -10.97 3.55 -5.47
CA VAL A 173 -9.97 4.62 -5.32
C VAL A 173 -8.87 4.44 -6.36
N SER A 174 -8.72 5.43 -7.25
CA SER A 174 -7.70 5.43 -8.31
C SER A 174 -7.74 4.19 -9.20
N ASN A 175 -8.93 3.83 -9.68
CA ASN A 175 -9.14 2.81 -10.72
C ASN A 175 -10.47 3.04 -11.45
N ASP A 176 -10.54 2.56 -12.68
CA ASP A 176 -11.72 2.69 -13.55
C ASP A 176 -12.78 1.61 -13.24
N ALA A 177 -14.04 1.94 -13.43
CA ALA A 177 -15.11 0.96 -13.51
C ALA A 177 -15.12 0.23 -14.88
N VAL A 178 -15.98 -0.76 -15.04
CA VAL A 178 -16.33 -1.29 -16.37
C VAL A 178 -17.52 -0.48 -16.88
N TYR A 179 -17.33 0.22 -18.00
CA TYR A 179 -18.33 1.13 -18.58
C TYR A 179 -19.09 0.52 -19.74
N LYS A 180 -18.43 -0.37 -20.47
CA LYS A 180 -19.01 -1.07 -21.63
C LYS A 180 -18.70 -2.56 -21.60
N LYS A 181 -19.65 -3.34 -22.09
CA LYS A 181 -19.48 -4.76 -22.43
C LYS A 181 -20.04 -4.95 -23.84
N ASP A 182 -19.25 -5.52 -24.74
CA ASP A 182 -19.63 -5.71 -26.15
C ASP A 182 -20.12 -4.40 -26.81
N ASP A 183 -19.38 -3.30 -26.57
CA ASP A 183 -19.67 -1.92 -26.99
C ASP A 183 -20.98 -1.30 -26.44
N GLN A 184 -21.74 -2.04 -25.63
CA GLN A 184 -22.93 -1.50 -24.96
C GLN A 184 -22.56 -0.94 -23.58
N TRP A 185 -23.14 0.21 -23.23
CA TRP A 185 -23.01 0.80 -21.89
C TRP A 185 -23.65 -0.13 -20.84
N VAL A 186 -23.00 -0.30 -19.68
CA VAL A 186 -23.44 -1.24 -18.66
C VAL A 186 -23.36 -0.63 -17.26
N ASN A 187 -24.34 -0.99 -16.42
CA ASN A 187 -24.31 -0.73 -14.99
C ASN A 187 -23.87 -2.00 -14.25
N ILE A 188 -22.55 -2.17 -14.03
CA ILE A 188 -22.03 -3.34 -13.31
C ILE A 188 -22.38 -3.32 -11.82
N PHE A 189 -22.74 -2.18 -11.26
CA PHE A 189 -23.06 -2.04 -9.84
C PHE A 189 -24.52 -2.38 -9.52
N GLY A 190 -25.40 -2.42 -10.55
CA GLY A 190 -26.84 -2.62 -10.33
C GLY A 190 -27.40 -1.58 -9.38
N SER A 191 -28.16 -2.04 -8.37
CA SER A 191 -28.75 -1.21 -7.31
C SER A 191 -27.82 -0.97 -6.12
N ARG A 192 -26.54 -1.34 -6.20
CA ARG A 192 -25.52 -1.03 -5.19
C ARG A 192 -25.13 0.43 -5.24
N ASP A 193 -24.81 1.01 -4.10
CA ASP A 193 -24.20 2.34 -4.05
C ASP A 193 -22.76 2.28 -4.56
N ALA A 194 -22.38 3.20 -5.45
CA ALA A 194 -21.05 3.19 -6.03
C ALA A 194 -20.43 4.59 -6.14
N GLY A 195 -19.13 4.66 -5.82
CA GLY A 195 -18.31 5.85 -5.94
C GLY A 195 -16.97 5.57 -6.61
N ILE A 196 -16.40 6.60 -7.21
CA ILE A 196 -15.05 6.59 -7.78
C ILE A 196 -14.28 7.78 -7.21
N VAL A 197 -13.05 7.57 -6.76
CA VAL A 197 -12.09 8.64 -6.51
C VAL A 197 -11.13 8.70 -7.70
N ALA A 198 -11.36 9.68 -8.57
CA ALA A 198 -10.59 9.91 -9.80
C ALA A 198 -9.59 11.04 -9.57
N CYS A 199 -8.36 10.70 -9.23
CA CYS A 199 -7.30 11.68 -8.97
C CYS A 199 -6.95 12.45 -10.26
N GLN A 200 -6.94 13.81 -10.20
CA GLN A 200 -6.71 14.67 -11.36
C GLN A 200 -5.34 14.49 -12.04
N TYR A 201 -4.36 13.99 -11.28
CA TYR A 201 -3.00 13.77 -11.78
C TYR A 201 -2.62 12.29 -11.71
N ASP A 202 -3.61 11.38 -11.86
CA ASP A 202 -3.37 9.94 -11.87
C ASP A 202 -2.49 9.56 -13.07
N GLU A 203 -1.39 8.86 -12.84
CA GLU A 203 -0.44 8.49 -13.87
C GLU A 203 -0.90 7.25 -14.66
N PHE A 204 -1.85 6.47 -14.14
CA PHE A 204 -2.21 5.15 -14.67
C PHE A 204 -3.66 5.08 -15.18
N PHE A 205 -4.63 5.67 -14.45
CA PHE A 205 -6.06 5.49 -14.67
C PHE A 205 -6.76 6.79 -15.10
N HIS A 206 -8.07 6.70 -15.38
CA HIS A 206 -8.94 7.83 -15.75
C HIS A 206 -8.51 8.54 -17.04
N ARG A 207 -7.86 7.80 -17.95
CA ARG A 207 -7.39 8.26 -19.25
C ARG A 207 -8.18 7.59 -20.36
N VAL A 208 -9.03 8.32 -21.04
CA VAL A 208 -9.88 7.81 -22.12
C VAL A 208 -9.20 8.02 -23.47
N LYS A 209 -9.17 6.97 -24.30
CA LYS A 209 -8.64 7.05 -25.66
C LYS A 209 -9.56 7.94 -26.49
N GLN A 210 -8.98 8.94 -27.16
CA GLN A 210 -9.65 9.87 -28.03
C GLN A 210 -9.65 9.36 -29.50
N GLU A 211 -10.46 9.98 -30.36
CA GLU A 211 -10.55 9.61 -31.77
C GLU A 211 -9.23 9.76 -32.54
N ASP A 212 -8.40 10.73 -32.19
CA ASP A 212 -7.07 10.97 -32.73
C ASP A 212 -6.00 9.96 -32.25
N GLY A 213 -6.40 8.99 -31.39
CA GLY A 213 -5.52 7.97 -30.80
C GLY A 213 -4.76 8.43 -29.54
N THR A 214 -4.83 9.69 -29.15
CA THR A 214 -4.28 10.19 -27.89
C THR A 214 -5.12 9.72 -26.70
N LYS A 215 -4.64 9.98 -25.48
CA LYS A 215 -5.40 9.75 -24.24
C LYS A 215 -5.71 11.08 -23.58
N SER A 216 -6.93 11.22 -23.04
CA SER A 216 -7.31 12.39 -22.24
C SER A 216 -6.43 12.55 -21.02
N ALA A 217 -6.33 13.78 -20.48
CA ALA A 217 -5.73 13.98 -19.17
C ALA A 217 -6.68 13.46 -18.06
N PRO A 218 -6.17 12.88 -16.97
CA PRO A 218 -7.04 12.38 -15.88
C PRO A 218 -7.93 13.47 -15.26
N ARG A 219 -7.46 14.72 -15.21
CA ARG A 219 -8.24 15.87 -14.71
C ARG A 219 -9.52 16.13 -15.51
N ASP A 220 -9.52 15.74 -16.80
CA ASP A 220 -10.63 15.93 -17.71
C ASP A 220 -11.56 14.70 -17.73
N TYR A 221 -11.32 13.74 -16.82
CA TYR A 221 -12.08 12.48 -16.76
C TYR A 221 -13.58 12.70 -16.56
N ILE A 222 -13.94 13.65 -15.69
CA ILE A 222 -15.37 13.96 -15.44
C ILE A 222 -16.13 14.37 -16.70
N ASP A 223 -15.43 14.92 -17.69
CA ASP A 223 -15.99 15.36 -18.97
C ASP A 223 -16.12 14.22 -19.99
N GLN A 224 -15.57 13.04 -19.70
CA GLN A 224 -15.57 11.91 -20.60
C GLN A 224 -16.89 11.12 -20.52
N ASN A 225 -17.30 10.54 -21.63
CA ASN A 225 -18.52 9.72 -21.68
C ASN A 225 -18.50 8.54 -20.70
N THR A 226 -17.34 7.99 -20.37
CA THR A 226 -17.21 6.91 -19.37
C THR A 226 -17.61 7.39 -17.98
N ALA A 227 -17.12 8.55 -17.54
CA ALA A 227 -17.50 9.15 -16.26
C ALA A 227 -18.99 9.55 -16.25
N GLN A 228 -19.46 10.17 -17.33
CA GLN A 228 -20.86 10.56 -17.46
C GLN A 228 -21.79 9.35 -17.45
N SER A 229 -21.46 8.28 -18.18
CA SER A 229 -22.22 7.04 -18.12
C SER A 229 -22.28 6.45 -16.70
N PHE A 230 -21.15 6.41 -15.99
CA PHE A 230 -21.14 5.95 -14.60
C PHE A 230 -22.08 6.80 -13.72
N LEU A 231 -21.98 8.12 -13.81
CA LEU A 231 -22.86 9.02 -13.04
C LEU A 231 -24.33 8.88 -13.45
N HIS A 232 -24.63 8.51 -14.69
CA HIS A 232 -25.97 8.22 -15.21
C HIS A 232 -26.32 6.71 -15.11
N PHE A 233 -25.75 5.99 -14.16
CA PHE A 233 -26.09 4.59 -13.83
C PHE A 233 -25.91 3.61 -14.99
N GLY A 234 -24.90 3.85 -15.84
CA GLY A 234 -24.49 2.94 -16.90
C GLY A 234 -25.28 3.07 -18.20
N VAL A 235 -26.02 4.14 -18.42
CA VAL A 235 -26.67 4.41 -19.70
C VAL A 235 -25.77 5.22 -20.63
N ASP A 236 -26.11 5.28 -21.92
CA ASP A 236 -25.45 6.15 -22.89
C ASP A 236 -25.63 7.61 -22.49
N PRO A 237 -24.55 8.34 -22.20
CA PRO A 237 -24.65 9.73 -21.76
C PRO A 237 -24.92 10.72 -22.91
N THR A 238 -24.96 10.26 -24.15
CA THR A 238 -25.14 11.13 -25.33
C THR A 238 -26.48 11.88 -25.27
N GLY A 239 -26.42 13.19 -25.22
CA GLY A 239 -27.61 14.05 -25.16
C GLY A 239 -28.22 14.23 -23.77
N LEU A 240 -27.61 13.63 -22.72
CA LEU A 240 -28.02 13.85 -21.34
C LEU A 240 -27.32 15.10 -20.75
N ASP A 241 -27.95 15.70 -19.74
CA ASP A 241 -27.36 16.78 -18.99
C ASP A 241 -26.07 16.31 -18.28
N LYS A 242 -25.04 17.16 -18.37
CA LYS A 242 -23.73 16.84 -17.79
C LYS A 242 -23.78 16.85 -16.26
N ARG A 243 -23.32 15.75 -15.65
CA ARG A 243 -23.20 15.60 -14.20
C ARG A 243 -21.80 16.00 -13.72
N SER A 244 -21.73 16.65 -12.56
CA SER A 244 -20.50 17.22 -11.98
C SER A 244 -19.83 16.26 -11.00
N ALA A 245 -18.51 16.38 -10.81
CA ALA A 245 -17.80 15.75 -9.71
C ALA A 245 -18.27 16.27 -8.35
N ASP A 246 -17.92 15.54 -7.29
CA ASP A 246 -18.20 15.86 -5.89
C ASP A 246 -19.69 16.08 -5.57
N THR A 247 -20.56 15.52 -6.44
CA THR A 247 -22.02 15.60 -6.34
C THR A 247 -22.60 14.19 -6.32
N TYR A 248 -23.51 13.95 -5.36
CA TYR A 248 -24.23 12.69 -5.26
C TYR A 248 -25.47 12.69 -6.15
N TYR A 249 -25.57 11.71 -7.01
CA TYR A 249 -26.72 11.46 -7.86
C TYR A 249 -27.44 10.20 -7.40
N THR A 250 -28.77 10.25 -7.39
CA THR A 250 -29.61 9.11 -6.95
C THR A 250 -30.59 8.74 -8.05
N GLU A 251 -30.81 7.46 -8.22
CA GLU A 251 -31.85 6.89 -9.10
C GLU A 251 -32.47 5.64 -8.47
N GLN A 252 -33.68 5.32 -8.85
CA GLN A 252 -34.34 4.08 -8.47
C GLN A 252 -33.89 2.96 -9.42
N ILE A 253 -33.15 2.00 -8.90
CA ILE A 253 -32.70 0.81 -9.64
C ILE A 253 -33.27 -0.42 -8.95
N ASP A 254 -34.05 -1.22 -9.66
CA ASP A 254 -34.69 -2.44 -9.11
C ASP A 254 -35.48 -2.20 -7.82
N GLY A 255 -36.13 -1.02 -7.70
CA GLY A 255 -36.91 -0.64 -6.53
C GLY A 255 -36.11 -0.17 -5.32
N LYS A 256 -34.79 -0.01 -5.44
CA LYS A 256 -33.91 0.55 -4.42
C LYS A 256 -33.35 1.90 -4.90
N GLU A 257 -33.37 2.90 -4.01
CA GLU A 257 -32.61 4.12 -4.25
C GLU A 257 -31.13 3.82 -4.21
N SER A 258 -30.42 4.21 -5.26
CA SER A 258 -28.99 3.92 -5.46
C SER A 258 -28.23 5.22 -5.69
N ILE A 259 -26.98 5.25 -5.24
CA ILE A 259 -26.09 6.42 -5.30
C ILE A 259 -24.99 6.24 -6.32
N ARG A 260 -24.66 7.34 -7.05
CA ARG A 260 -23.40 7.47 -7.82
C ARG A 260 -22.71 8.77 -7.47
N VAL A 261 -21.39 8.72 -7.33
CA VAL A 261 -20.54 9.90 -7.13
C VAL A 261 -19.17 9.67 -7.73
N ILE A 262 -18.57 10.72 -8.29
CA ILE A 262 -17.15 10.77 -8.64
C ILE A 262 -16.53 11.90 -7.84
N PHE A 263 -15.57 11.58 -6.98
CA PHE A 263 -14.70 12.55 -6.33
C PHE A 263 -13.48 12.80 -7.22
N ASN A 264 -13.06 14.08 -7.36
CA ASN A 264 -11.99 14.43 -8.29
C ASN A 264 -10.89 15.29 -7.63
N PRO A 265 -10.18 14.74 -6.62
CA PRO A 265 -9.15 15.47 -5.90
C PRO A 265 -7.91 15.76 -6.75
N ALA A 266 -7.31 16.96 -6.56
CA ALA A 266 -6.12 17.41 -7.29
C ALA A 266 -4.82 16.81 -6.74
N ILE A 267 -4.68 15.47 -6.81
CA ILE A 267 -3.54 14.70 -6.34
C ILE A 267 -3.11 13.65 -7.36
N THR A 268 -1.93 13.06 -7.18
CA THR A 268 -1.40 11.95 -7.98
C THR A 268 -1.87 10.60 -7.44
N HIS A 269 -1.70 9.54 -8.23
CA HIS A 269 -2.08 8.17 -7.87
C HIS A 269 -1.56 7.71 -6.49
N PRO A 270 -0.24 7.77 -6.20
CA PRO A 270 0.26 7.27 -4.92
C PRO A 270 -0.14 8.14 -3.72
N TRP A 271 -0.42 9.43 -3.92
CA TRP A 271 -0.81 10.33 -2.83
C TRP A 271 -2.26 10.14 -2.36
N ALA A 272 -3.08 9.37 -3.06
CA ALA A 272 -4.40 8.97 -2.57
C ALA A 272 -4.34 8.25 -1.22
N HIS A 273 -3.24 7.54 -0.94
CA HIS A 273 -3.00 6.91 0.37
C HIS A 273 -2.75 7.90 1.52
N PHE A 274 -2.34 9.13 1.22
CA PHE A 274 -1.91 10.11 2.24
C PHE A 274 -2.71 11.40 2.17
N SER A 275 -3.91 11.35 1.60
CA SER A 275 -4.78 12.51 1.39
C SER A 275 -5.91 12.56 2.42
N LYS A 276 -5.92 13.63 3.22
CA LYS A 276 -7.04 13.91 4.13
C LYS A 276 -8.37 14.05 3.38
N ASN A 277 -8.34 14.61 2.16
CA ASN A 277 -9.56 14.79 1.36
C ASN A 277 -10.09 13.45 0.87
N VAL A 278 -9.23 12.54 0.36
CA VAL A 278 -9.66 11.20 -0.08
C VAL A 278 -10.26 10.39 1.08
N VAL A 279 -9.66 10.50 2.27
CA VAL A 279 -10.24 9.86 3.48
C VAL A 279 -11.60 10.49 3.81
N ALA A 280 -11.73 11.82 3.72
CA ALA A 280 -13.01 12.50 3.96
C ALA A 280 -14.08 12.07 2.95
N ASP A 281 -13.74 12.00 1.66
CA ASP A 281 -14.61 11.53 0.59
C ASP A 281 -15.08 10.09 0.85
N SER A 282 -14.13 9.23 1.23
CA SER A 282 -14.37 7.81 1.50
C SER A 282 -15.30 7.60 2.70
N VAL A 283 -15.04 8.26 3.84
CA VAL A 283 -15.91 8.12 5.02
C VAL A 283 -17.29 8.75 4.81
N THR A 284 -17.38 9.82 4.02
CA THR A 284 -18.66 10.44 3.66
C THR A 284 -19.48 9.53 2.75
N PHE A 285 -18.83 8.90 1.78
CA PHE A 285 -19.47 7.94 0.89
C PHE A 285 -20.05 6.77 1.69
N PHE A 286 -19.25 6.10 2.53
CA PHE A 286 -19.74 4.98 3.31
C PHE A 286 -20.75 5.37 4.37
N ASP A 287 -20.69 6.57 4.94
CA ASP A 287 -21.72 7.07 5.84
C ASP A 287 -23.08 7.18 5.13
N LYS A 288 -23.10 7.69 3.90
CA LYS A 288 -24.33 7.74 3.09
C LYS A 288 -24.83 6.38 2.65
N ALA A 289 -23.91 5.50 2.23
CA ALA A 289 -24.28 4.21 1.65
C ALA A 289 -24.64 3.13 2.70
N LEU A 290 -24.00 3.16 3.86
CA LEU A 290 -24.10 2.09 4.86
C LEU A 290 -24.57 2.57 6.25
N ASP A 291 -24.80 3.86 6.44
CA ASP A 291 -25.21 4.48 7.70
C ASP A 291 -24.25 4.17 8.85
N ALA A 292 -23.20 4.97 8.98
CA ALA A 292 -22.15 4.78 9.99
C ALA A 292 -22.74 4.75 11.43
N PRO A 293 -22.41 3.75 12.24
CA PRO A 293 -22.91 3.66 13.62
C PRO A 293 -22.51 4.84 14.51
N ILE A 294 -21.33 5.43 14.24
CA ILE A 294 -20.82 6.59 14.98
C ILE A 294 -20.62 7.74 13.99
N LYS A 295 -21.47 8.76 14.12
CA LYS A 295 -21.41 9.94 13.24
C LYS A 295 -20.29 10.86 13.67
N LEU A 296 -19.23 10.91 12.87
CA LEU A 296 -18.12 11.83 13.04
C LEU A 296 -17.99 12.71 11.79
N ASP A 297 -17.69 13.99 11.98
CA ASP A 297 -17.36 14.86 10.85
C ASP A 297 -16.26 14.22 9.98
N ALA A 298 -16.35 14.34 8.67
CA ALA A 298 -15.42 13.71 7.73
C ALA A 298 -13.97 14.17 7.94
N ASN A 299 -13.79 15.42 8.40
CA ASN A 299 -12.47 16.00 8.71
C ASN A 299 -11.97 15.64 10.12
N ASN A 300 -12.79 15.01 10.96
CA ASN A 300 -12.35 14.45 12.23
C ASN A 300 -11.58 13.15 11.99
N GLN A 301 -10.30 13.30 11.67
CA GLN A 301 -9.39 12.22 11.30
C GLN A 301 -8.20 12.18 12.25
N THR A 302 -7.73 10.98 12.59
CA THR A 302 -6.62 10.74 13.53
C THR A 302 -5.47 9.97 12.92
N TRP A 303 -5.63 9.42 11.71
CA TRP A 303 -4.60 8.62 11.04
C TRP A 303 -3.25 9.32 10.92
N GLN A 304 -3.25 10.67 10.80
CA GLN A 304 -2.03 11.47 10.72
C GLN A 304 -1.16 11.32 11.96
N TRP A 305 -1.78 11.13 13.13
CA TRP A 305 -1.04 10.87 14.37
C TRP A 305 -0.35 9.50 14.34
N LYS A 306 -1.01 8.48 13.77
CA LYS A 306 -0.36 7.18 13.56
C LYS A 306 0.86 7.32 12.63
N ALA A 307 0.71 8.01 11.50
CA ALA A 307 1.81 8.30 10.58
C ALA A 307 2.96 9.07 11.26
N PHE A 308 2.63 10.06 12.10
CA PHE A 308 3.62 10.80 12.90
C PHE A 308 4.38 9.87 13.84
N PHE A 309 3.68 9.06 14.63
CA PHE A 309 4.34 8.13 15.56
C PHE A 309 5.20 7.10 14.82
N ASN A 310 4.74 6.56 13.71
CA ASN A 310 5.53 5.65 12.86
C ASN A 310 6.82 6.34 12.37
N THR A 311 6.75 7.61 11.97
CA THR A 311 7.93 8.40 11.56
C THR A 311 8.92 8.56 12.71
N VAL A 312 8.45 8.87 13.93
CA VAL A 312 9.27 8.92 15.13
C VAL A 312 9.95 7.57 15.40
N GLY A 313 9.23 6.46 15.20
CA GLY A 313 9.77 5.11 15.35
C GLY A 313 10.89 4.80 14.36
N ILE A 314 10.69 5.16 13.09
CA ILE A 314 11.71 5.00 12.04
C ILE A 314 12.97 5.80 12.39
N ALA A 315 12.82 7.06 12.81
CA ALA A 315 13.94 7.89 13.25
C ALA A 315 14.66 7.26 14.46
N GLY A 316 13.89 6.79 15.46
CA GLY A 316 14.41 6.07 16.62
C GLY A 316 15.16 4.80 16.23
N PHE A 317 14.63 4.02 15.29
CA PHE A 317 15.27 2.81 14.79
C PHE A 317 16.61 3.08 14.10
N PHE A 318 16.68 4.03 13.18
CA PHE A 318 17.96 4.41 12.55
C PHE A 318 18.98 4.92 13.57
N MET A 319 18.53 5.73 14.52
CA MET A 319 19.35 6.19 15.62
C MET A 319 19.86 5.01 16.46
N PHE A 320 18.99 4.03 16.75
CA PHE A 320 19.38 2.80 17.45
C PHE A 320 20.46 2.04 16.71
N VAL A 321 20.29 1.78 15.40
CA VAL A 321 21.26 1.04 14.59
C VAL A 321 22.63 1.69 14.65
N ILE A 322 22.70 3.02 14.48
CA ILE A 322 23.97 3.76 14.48
C ILE A 322 24.64 3.69 15.86
N TYR A 323 23.93 4.07 16.93
CA TYR A 323 24.53 4.16 18.25
C TYR A 323 24.73 2.79 18.92
N ALA A 324 23.94 1.77 18.58
CA ALA A 324 24.20 0.39 19.00
C ALA A 324 25.49 -0.15 18.35
N ALA A 325 25.71 0.10 17.06
CA ALA A 325 26.95 -0.26 16.40
C ALA A 325 28.15 0.42 17.07
N ILE A 326 28.09 1.74 17.38
CA ILE A 326 29.14 2.46 18.08
C ILE A 326 29.36 1.86 19.50
N ALA A 327 28.29 1.56 20.23
CA ALA A 327 28.38 0.98 21.56
C ALA A 327 28.96 -0.44 21.53
N LEU A 328 28.62 -1.24 20.51
CA LEU A 328 29.20 -2.56 20.32
C LEU A 328 30.70 -2.52 20.03
N LEU A 329 31.15 -1.54 19.25
CA LEU A 329 32.58 -1.32 19.02
C LEU A 329 33.35 -0.94 20.31
N ASP A 330 32.67 -0.45 21.35
CA ASP A 330 33.26 -0.20 22.67
C ASP A 330 33.35 -1.48 23.52
N ALA A 331 32.64 -2.54 23.17
CA ALA A 331 32.71 -3.83 23.86
C ALA A 331 34.02 -4.55 23.51
N ARG A 332 34.60 -5.22 24.52
CA ARG A 332 35.90 -5.92 24.41
C ARG A 332 35.98 -6.86 23.20
N TYR A 333 34.88 -7.57 22.88
CA TYR A 333 34.81 -8.52 21.77
C TYR A 333 34.97 -7.87 20.40
N PHE A 334 34.45 -6.66 20.23
CA PHE A 334 34.49 -5.93 18.97
C PHE A 334 35.52 -4.79 18.94
N ALA A 335 36.29 -4.62 20.01
CA ALA A 335 37.23 -3.48 20.14
C ALA A 335 38.33 -3.52 19.05
N GLU A 336 38.71 -4.70 18.58
CA GLU A 336 39.70 -4.88 17.51
C GLU A 336 39.21 -4.37 16.14
N LEU A 337 37.90 -4.18 15.95
CA LEU A 337 37.33 -3.61 14.71
C LEU A 337 37.46 -2.09 14.67
N LYS A 338 37.85 -1.44 15.76
CA LYS A 338 38.09 0.00 15.77
C LYS A 338 39.38 0.33 15.04
N PRO A 339 39.37 1.41 14.21
CA PRO A 339 40.61 1.91 13.66
C PRO A 339 41.56 2.32 14.79
N ALA A 340 42.84 2.18 14.57
CA ALA A 340 43.87 2.65 15.50
C ALA A 340 43.66 4.16 15.76
N ALA A 341 44.02 4.61 16.97
CA ALA A 341 43.81 6.01 17.39
C ALA A 341 44.55 7.04 16.52
N ASP A 342 45.60 6.59 15.82
CA ASP A 342 46.43 7.36 14.89
C ASP A 342 46.08 7.06 13.41
N ALA A 343 45.06 6.27 13.13
CA ALA A 343 44.63 5.96 11.77
C ALA A 343 44.27 7.25 11.01
N GLN A 344 44.93 7.45 9.89
CA GLN A 344 44.67 8.60 9.01
C GLN A 344 43.57 8.27 8.01
N PRO A 345 42.66 9.22 7.69
CA PRO A 345 41.70 9.04 6.63
C PRO A 345 42.40 8.66 5.32
N LEU A 346 41.79 7.76 4.55
CA LEU A 346 42.31 7.43 3.23
C LEU A 346 42.40 8.70 2.37
N PRO A 347 43.52 8.91 1.69
CA PRO A 347 43.67 10.09 0.85
C PRO A 347 42.68 10.07 -0.30
N ALA A 348 42.10 11.23 -0.63
CA ALA A 348 41.18 11.34 -1.75
C ALA A 348 41.83 10.80 -3.05
N PRO A 349 41.07 10.04 -3.85
CA PRO A 349 41.64 9.42 -5.07
C PRO A 349 42.16 10.48 -6.03
N LYS A 350 43.38 10.26 -6.54
CA LYS A 350 44.07 11.15 -7.49
C LYS A 350 44.41 10.39 -8.80
N GLY A 351 44.59 11.12 -9.89
CA GLY A 351 44.98 10.55 -11.17
C GLY A 351 44.10 9.37 -11.62
N LYS A 352 44.69 8.22 -11.93
CA LYS A 352 43.96 7.00 -12.32
C LYS A 352 43.02 6.48 -11.26
N GLY A 353 43.26 6.75 -9.96
CA GLY A 353 42.36 6.39 -8.86
C GLY A 353 41.00 7.09 -8.93
N LYS A 354 40.95 8.34 -9.43
CA LYS A 354 39.68 9.01 -9.71
C LYS A 354 38.86 8.25 -10.77
N GLY A 355 39.53 7.73 -11.80
CA GLY A 355 38.86 6.94 -12.84
C GLY A 355 38.26 5.66 -12.30
N TRP A 356 38.95 4.93 -11.43
CA TRP A 356 38.41 3.73 -10.77
C TRP A 356 37.25 4.06 -9.82
N TYR A 357 37.38 5.14 -9.07
CA TYR A 357 36.29 5.57 -8.14
C TYR A 357 35.02 5.94 -8.89
N TRP A 358 35.09 6.88 -9.83
CA TRP A 358 33.93 7.31 -10.61
C TRP A 358 33.41 6.22 -11.56
N GLY A 359 34.34 5.41 -12.12
CA GLY A 359 33.98 4.23 -12.91
C GLY A 359 33.21 3.19 -12.11
N GLY A 360 33.55 2.98 -10.84
CA GLY A 360 32.83 2.09 -9.94
C GLY A 360 31.43 2.59 -9.62
N LEU A 361 31.28 3.89 -9.32
CA LEU A 361 29.97 4.49 -9.10
C LEU A 361 29.08 4.40 -10.36
N ALA A 362 29.63 4.74 -11.52
CA ALA A 362 28.91 4.64 -12.79
C ALA A 362 28.54 3.18 -13.12
N PHE A 363 29.46 2.23 -12.90
CA PHE A 363 29.19 0.81 -13.08
C PHE A 363 28.05 0.33 -12.18
N GLY A 364 28.08 0.65 -10.88
CA GLY A 364 27.05 0.27 -9.95
C GLY A 364 25.66 0.84 -10.33
N ALA A 365 25.62 2.12 -10.74
CA ALA A 365 24.39 2.76 -11.20
C ALA A 365 23.85 2.10 -12.48
N ILE A 366 24.70 1.89 -13.48
CA ILE A 366 24.31 1.26 -14.76
C ILE A 366 23.82 -0.18 -14.53
N MET A 367 24.57 -0.96 -13.74
CA MET A 367 24.18 -2.33 -13.41
C MET A 367 22.84 -2.38 -12.67
N GLY A 368 22.60 -1.46 -11.73
CA GLY A 368 21.31 -1.36 -11.04
C GLY A 368 20.16 -1.10 -12.01
N VAL A 369 20.33 -0.18 -12.96
CA VAL A 369 19.32 0.15 -13.97
C VAL A 369 19.08 -1.03 -14.94
N ILE A 370 20.12 -1.71 -15.39
CA ILE A 370 19.98 -2.86 -16.31
C ILE A 370 19.36 -4.07 -15.61
N LEU A 371 19.81 -4.39 -14.40
CA LEU A 371 19.35 -5.57 -13.68
C LEU A 371 17.88 -5.45 -13.27
N TYR A 372 17.40 -4.24 -12.97
CA TYR A 372 16.03 -4.04 -12.50
C TYR A 372 14.99 -4.63 -13.47
N PRO A 373 14.89 -4.24 -14.73
CA PRO A 373 13.90 -4.81 -15.65
C PRO A 373 14.25 -6.24 -16.11
N THR A 374 15.53 -6.59 -16.23
CA THR A 374 15.94 -7.88 -16.80
C THR A 374 15.67 -9.05 -15.87
N ILE A 375 15.80 -8.87 -14.54
CA ILE A 375 15.58 -9.96 -13.60
C ILE A 375 14.10 -10.16 -13.28
N TYR A 376 13.24 -9.19 -13.55
CA TYR A 376 11.82 -9.26 -13.22
C TYR A 376 11.15 -10.50 -13.84
N ALA A 377 11.31 -10.70 -15.14
CA ALA A 377 10.70 -11.83 -15.85
C ALA A 377 11.21 -13.21 -15.38
N TRP A 378 12.43 -13.26 -14.87
CA TRP A 378 12.96 -14.48 -14.27
C TRP A 378 12.40 -14.70 -12.87
N CYS A 379 12.34 -13.66 -12.05
CA CYS A 379 11.84 -13.72 -10.68
C CYS A 379 10.37 -14.14 -10.62
N SER A 380 9.53 -13.63 -11.52
CA SER A 380 8.10 -13.97 -11.56
C SER A 380 7.86 -15.45 -11.86
N LYS A 381 8.75 -16.08 -12.67
CA LYS A 381 8.66 -17.50 -13.02
C LYS A 381 9.33 -18.45 -12.03
N ASN A 382 10.26 -17.94 -11.21
CA ASN A 382 11.15 -18.75 -10.37
C ASN A 382 11.05 -18.36 -8.89
N ARG A 383 9.87 -17.86 -8.46
CA ARG A 383 9.64 -17.57 -7.05
C ARG A 383 9.55 -18.87 -6.24
N PRO A 384 10.34 -19.04 -5.17
CA PRO A 384 10.22 -20.20 -4.30
C PRO A 384 8.86 -20.23 -3.58
N ALA A 385 8.30 -21.41 -3.38
CA ALA A 385 7.00 -21.58 -2.72
C ALA A 385 6.97 -21.02 -1.27
N PHE A 386 8.12 -21.01 -0.58
CA PHE A 386 8.24 -20.45 0.78
C PHE A 386 8.33 -18.92 0.81
N TRP A 387 8.39 -18.26 -0.35
CA TRP A 387 8.52 -16.79 -0.44
C TRP A 387 7.21 -16.20 -0.95
N ASN A 388 6.31 -15.84 -0.04
CA ASN A 388 4.94 -15.43 -0.37
C ASN A 388 4.86 -14.11 -1.14
N GLN A 389 5.83 -13.21 -0.94
CA GLN A 389 5.78 -11.86 -1.53
C GLN A 389 6.61 -11.77 -2.82
N GLU A 390 5.97 -11.54 -3.95
CA GLU A 390 6.64 -11.36 -5.23
C GLU A 390 7.57 -10.14 -5.24
N ALA A 391 7.10 -9.02 -4.70
CA ALA A 391 7.87 -7.77 -4.67
C ALA A 391 9.18 -7.92 -3.88
N THR A 392 9.13 -8.51 -2.69
CA THR A 392 10.31 -8.68 -1.86
C THR A 392 11.28 -9.71 -2.44
N TRP A 393 10.78 -10.76 -3.11
CA TRP A 393 11.60 -11.69 -3.88
C TRP A 393 12.35 -10.99 -4.99
N TYR A 394 11.65 -10.23 -5.82
CA TYR A 394 12.22 -9.50 -6.93
C TYR A 394 13.26 -8.46 -6.48
N ILE A 395 12.90 -7.60 -5.51
CA ILE A 395 13.81 -6.58 -4.98
C ILE A 395 15.01 -7.22 -4.28
N GLY A 396 14.79 -8.30 -3.52
CA GLY A 396 15.84 -9.06 -2.85
C GLY A 396 16.86 -9.62 -3.85
N MET A 397 16.41 -10.26 -4.93
CA MET A 397 17.28 -10.79 -5.98
C MET A 397 18.00 -9.69 -6.74
N TRP A 398 17.31 -8.59 -7.04
CA TRP A 398 17.94 -7.42 -7.68
C TRP A 398 19.07 -6.84 -6.82
N THR A 399 18.82 -6.59 -5.54
CA THR A 399 19.83 -6.04 -4.61
C THR A 399 20.97 -7.02 -4.37
N PHE A 400 20.67 -8.33 -4.26
CA PHE A 400 21.69 -9.37 -4.15
C PHE A 400 22.65 -9.34 -5.36
N LEU A 401 22.13 -9.32 -6.58
CA LEU A 401 22.95 -9.25 -7.78
C LEU A 401 23.74 -7.95 -7.88
N CYS A 402 23.14 -6.80 -7.54
CA CYS A 402 23.86 -5.54 -7.44
C CYS A 402 25.05 -5.64 -6.47
N GLY A 403 24.86 -6.29 -5.32
CA GLY A 403 25.93 -6.57 -4.36
C GLY A 403 27.04 -7.45 -4.94
N VAL A 404 26.68 -8.55 -5.59
CA VAL A 404 27.65 -9.45 -6.26
C VAL A 404 28.50 -8.69 -7.30
N PHE A 405 27.85 -7.93 -8.20
CA PHE A 405 28.57 -7.16 -9.21
C PHE A 405 29.46 -6.07 -8.61
N THR A 406 29.01 -5.43 -7.52
CA THR A 406 29.82 -4.45 -6.78
C THR A 406 31.06 -5.11 -6.20
N ILE A 407 30.94 -6.25 -5.55
CA ILE A 407 32.08 -7.03 -4.98
C ILE A 407 33.04 -7.43 -6.11
N LEU A 408 32.53 -7.95 -7.22
CA LEU A 408 33.36 -8.33 -8.36
C LEU A 408 34.13 -7.13 -8.92
N PHE A 409 33.46 -5.98 -9.07
CA PHE A 409 34.13 -4.75 -9.49
C PHE A 409 35.22 -4.34 -8.49
N MET A 410 34.96 -4.39 -7.19
CA MET A 410 35.95 -4.06 -6.15
C MET A 410 37.15 -4.99 -6.22
N VAL A 411 36.95 -6.29 -6.42
CA VAL A 411 38.06 -7.27 -6.59
C VAL A 411 38.88 -6.93 -7.83
N VAL A 412 38.24 -6.59 -8.94
CA VAL A 412 38.93 -6.19 -10.16
C VAL A 412 39.72 -4.88 -9.95
N ALA A 413 39.10 -3.87 -9.37
CA ALA A 413 39.72 -2.57 -9.08
C ALA A 413 40.92 -2.74 -8.12
N TYR A 414 40.80 -3.58 -7.12
CA TYR A 414 41.88 -3.91 -6.21
C TYR A 414 43.07 -4.53 -6.96
N ASN A 415 42.86 -5.58 -7.73
CA ASN A 415 43.97 -6.27 -8.45
C ASN A 415 44.60 -5.42 -9.55
N CYS A 416 43.78 -4.63 -10.25
CA CYS A 416 44.27 -3.80 -11.39
C CYS A 416 44.93 -2.49 -10.95
N TYR A 417 44.47 -1.91 -9.83
CA TYR A 417 44.91 -0.59 -9.39
C TYR A 417 45.48 -0.58 -7.97
N SER A 418 44.68 -0.97 -6.95
CA SER A 418 45.01 -0.73 -5.54
C SER A 418 46.28 -1.50 -5.13
N LYS A 419 46.36 -2.80 -5.42
CA LYS A 419 47.50 -3.66 -5.11
C LYS A 419 48.81 -3.13 -5.74
N LYS A 420 48.75 -2.65 -6.99
CA LYS A 420 49.89 -2.10 -7.70
C LYS A 420 50.37 -0.74 -7.18
N ASN A 421 49.53 -0.04 -6.45
CA ASN A 421 49.83 1.26 -5.84
C ASN A 421 50.07 1.17 -4.32
N GLY A 422 50.27 -0.05 -3.76
CA GLY A 422 50.59 -0.25 -2.35
C GLY A 422 49.44 0.01 -1.43
N LEU A 423 48.19 0.00 -1.94
CA LEU A 423 46.98 0.11 -1.11
C LEU A 423 46.61 -1.27 -0.59
N ASP A 424 46.83 -1.49 0.70
CA ASP A 424 46.54 -2.78 1.35
C ASP A 424 44.99 -2.98 1.47
N PRO A 425 44.45 -4.22 1.19
CA PRO A 425 43.05 -4.53 1.39
C PRO A 425 42.60 -4.35 2.85
N VAL A 426 43.50 -4.54 3.81
CA VAL A 426 43.22 -4.31 5.24
C VAL A 426 42.79 -2.89 5.53
N SER A 427 43.28 -1.91 4.75
CA SER A 427 42.87 -0.51 4.90
C SER A 427 41.44 -0.23 4.39
N TYR A 428 40.80 -1.17 3.67
CA TYR A 428 39.40 -1.06 3.23
C TYR A 428 38.42 -1.80 4.14
N THR A 429 38.90 -2.70 5.01
CA THR A 429 38.05 -3.41 5.98
C THR A 429 37.83 -2.64 7.27
N HIS A 430 38.45 -1.46 7.41
CA HIS A 430 38.28 -0.58 8.56
C HIS A 430 37.41 0.66 8.24
N LEU A 431 36.63 0.59 7.17
CA LEU A 431 35.56 1.55 6.88
C LEU A 431 34.24 0.98 7.51
#